data_26e84274309b1a3e3648972953b34fa4
#
_entry.id   26e84274309b1a3e3648972953b34fa4
#
_cell.length_a   1.000
_cell.length_b   1.000
_cell.length_c   1.000
_cell.angle_alpha   90.00
_cell.angle_beta   90.00
_cell.angle_gamma   90.00
#
_symmetry.space_group_name_H-M   'P 1'
#
loop_
_entity.id
_entity.type
_entity.pdbx_description
1 polymer ?
#
loop_
_entity_poly.entity_id
_entity_poly.type
_entity_poly.pdbx_seq_one_letter_code
_entity_poly.pdbx_strand_id
1 'polypeptide(L)'
;MNEEMQARLTGWIDAHFDEQVAFLQDVVRIPTDTPPGNNAPHAQGVAAMLETAGWPVERHPVPAALVARQGMESITNLVVRRRFGAGGPTLALNAHGDVVPPGEGWTRPPYGAVIEDGYLYGRAAAVSKSDFATYVFALRALEALG
;
A
#
# COMPACT_ATOMS: atom_id res chain seq x y z
N MET A 1 17.21 -19.63 -1.07
CA MET A 1 16.26 -19.86 0.03
C MET A 1 15.98 -21.35 0.05
N ASN A 2 16.10 -22.03 1.20
CA ASN A 2 15.83 -23.46 1.29
C ASN A 2 14.31 -23.72 1.40
N GLU A 3 13.89 -24.95 1.15
CA GLU A 3 12.47 -25.36 1.16
C GLU A 3 11.79 -25.11 2.51
N GLU A 4 12.50 -25.32 3.60
CA GLU A 4 11.99 -25.07 4.95
C GLU A 4 11.64 -23.61 5.19
N MET A 5 12.52 -22.68 4.83
CA MET A 5 12.27 -21.24 4.93
C MET A 5 11.11 -20.81 4.03
N GLN A 6 11.03 -21.36 2.83
CA GLN A 6 9.92 -21.08 1.93
C GLN A 6 8.59 -21.52 2.52
N ALA A 7 8.52 -22.74 3.09
CA ALA A 7 7.33 -23.24 3.74
C ALA A 7 6.91 -22.39 4.94
N ARG A 8 7.87 -21.94 5.76
CA ARG A 8 7.61 -21.03 6.90
C ARG A 8 7.05 -19.68 6.44
N LEU A 9 7.62 -19.08 5.39
CA LEU A 9 7.13 -17.81 4.82
C LEU A 9 5.72 -17.97 4.27
N THR A 10 5.46 -19.01 3.48
CA THR A 10 4.13 -19.29 2.95
C THR A 10 3.12 -19.51 4.08
N GLY A 11 3.45 -20.32 5.07
CA GLY A 11 2.55 -20.57 6.21
C GLY A 11 2.27 -19.31 7.03
N TRP A 12 3.25 -18.40 7.17
CA TRP A 12 3.02 -17.12 7.83
C TRP A 12 2.09 -16.23 7.01
N ILE A 13 2.30 -16.11 5.70
CA ILE A 13 1.44 -15.32 4.79
C ILE A 13 0.01 -15.86 4.81
N ASP A 14 -0.16 -17.16 4.70
CA ASP A 14 -1.49 -17.80 4.72
C ASP A 14 -2.22 -17.54 6.04
N ALA A 15 -1.52 -17.58 7.16
CA ALA A 15 -2.09 -17.30 8.48
C ALA A 15 -2.50 -15.81 8.67
N HIS A 16 -1.93 -14.89 7.89
CA HIS A 16 -2.21 -13.45 7.98
C HIS A 16 -2.90 -12.90 6.72
N PHE A 17 -3.45 -13.79 5.89
CA PHE A 17 -4.06 -13.38 4.62
C PHE A 17 -5.26 -12.46 4.82
N ASP A 18 -6.12 -12.73 5.80
CA ASP A 18 -7.27 -11.89 6.11
C ASP A 18 -6.85 -10.49 6.57
N GLU A 19 -5.77 -10.38 7.35
CA GLU A 19 -5.21 -9.08 7.75
C GLU A 19 -4.66 -8.32 6.54
N GLN A 20 -4.00 -9.01 5.61
CA GLN A 20 -3.50 -8.42 4.37
C GLN A 20 -4.65 -7.89 3.50
N VAL A 21 -5.72 -8.66 3.39
CA VAL A 21 -6.92 -8.26 2.64
C VAL A 21 -7.58 -7.04 3.31
N ALA A 22 -7.72 -7.03 4.63
CA ALA A 22 -8.27 -5.90 5.38
C ALA A 22 -7.42 -4.64 5.18
N PHE A 23 -6.10 -4.75 5.25
CA PHE A 23 -5.18 -3.65 4.97
C PHE A 23 -5.40 -3.09 3.54
N LEU A 24 -5.51 -3.97 2.54
CA LEU A 24 -5.80 -3.55 1.16
C LEU A 24 -7.14 -2.84 1.06
N GLN A 25 -8.18 -3.36 1.72
CA GLN A 25 -9.50 -2.69 1.74
C GLN A 25 -9.39 -1.26 2.28
N ASP A 26 -8.66 -1.06 3.37
CA ASP A 26 -8.50 0.26 3.99
C ASP A 26 -7.73 1.22 3.06
N VAL A 27 -6.70 0.75 2.38
CA VAL A 27 -5.98 1.56 1.38
C VAL A 27 -6.87 1.90 0.18
N VAL A 28 -7.68 0.96 -0.31
CA VAL A 28 -8.61 1.18 -1.44
C VAL A 28 -9.70 2.18 -1.09
N ARG A 29 -10.21 2.18 0.15
CA ARG A 29 -11.26 3.09 0.62
C ARG A 29 -10.86 4.56 0.64
N ILE A 30 -9.57 4.89 0.53
CA ILE A 30 -9.12 6.27 0.46
C ILE A 30 -9.01 6.68 -1.01
N PRO A 31 -9.89 7.56 -1.54
CA PRO A 31 -9.84 8.02 -2.92
C PRO A 31 -8.55 8.79 -3.21
N THR A 32 -8.05 8.64 -4.42
CA THR A 32 -6.82 9.29 -4.87
C THR A 32 -6.91 9.69 -6.35
N ASP A 33 -8.10 10.12 -6.75
CA ASP A 33 -8.38 10.50 -8.13
C ASP A 33 -7.42 11.60 -8.60
N THR A 34 -6.76 11.35 -9.70
CA THR A 34 -5.84 12.28 -10.33
C THR A 34 -6.20 12.43 -11.81
N PRO A 35 -6.72 13.58 -12.22
CA PRO A 35 -7.03 14.78 -11.45
C PRO A 35 -8.21 14.60 -10.47
N PRO A 36 -8.37 15.47 -9.43
CA PRO A 36 -7.57 16.67 -9.10
C PRO A 36 -6.25 16.37 -8.39
N GLY A 37 -6.04 15.13 -7.91
CA GLY A 37 -4.77 14.74 -7.31
C GLY A 37 -4.55 15.27 -5.89
N ASN A 38 -5.58 15.21 -5.04
CA ASN A 38 -5.42 15.43 -3.61
C ASN A 38 -5.01 14.13 -2.91
N ASN A 39 -3.71 13.86 -2.83
CA ASN A 39 -3.19 12.61 -2.27
C ASN A 39 -2.79 12.71 -0.78
N ALA A 40 -2.96 13.87 -0.13
CA ALA A 40 -2.65 14.06 1.29
C ALA A 40 -3.45 13.10 2.21
N PRO A 41 -4.77 12.91 2.04
CA PRO A 41 -5.53 11.96 2.87
C PRO A 41 -5.02 10.52 2.77
N HIS A 42 -4.64 10.09 1.56
CA HIS A 42 -4.08 8.75 1.34
C HIS A 42 -2.73 8.60 2.02
N ALA A 43 -1.82 9.56 1.84
CA ALA A 43 -0.52 9.53 2.49
C ALA A 43 -0.67 9.50 4.03
N GLN A 44 -1.59 10.29 4.59
CA GLN A 44 -1.87 10.31 6.01
C GLN A 44 -2.43 8.96 6.51
N GLY A 45 -3.41 8.40 5.80
CA GLY A 45 -4.05 7.12 6.16
C GLY A 45 -3.06 5.96 6.11
N VAL A 46 -2.31 5.83 5.00
CA VAL A 46 -1.29 4.77 4.87
C VAL A 46 -0.19 4.92 5.92
N ALA A 47 0.28 6.15 6.17
CA ALA A 47 1.28 6.36 7.21
C ALA A 47 0.77 5.94 8.60
N ALA A 48 -0.49 6.26 8.94
CA ALA A 48 -1.08 5.86 10.21
C ALA A 48 -1.19 4.32 10.35
N MET A 49 -1.57 3.62 9.27
CA MET A 49 -1.61 2.15 9.26
C MET A 49 -0.21 1.55 9.52
N LEU A 50 0.81 2.08 8.87
CA LEU A 50 2.19 1.62 9.02
C LEU A 50 2.75 1.92 10.42
N GLU A 51 2.44 3.09 10.97
CA GLU A 51 2.83 3.48 12.34
C GLU A 51 2.13 2.62 13.39
N THR A 52 0.86 2.26 13.16
CA THR A 52 0.13 1.30 14.01
C THR A 52 0.78 -0.09 13.99
N ALA A 53 1.37 -0.48 12.86
CA ALA A 53 2.17 -1.69 12.75
C ALA A 53 3.58 -1.57 13.39
N GLY A 54 3.89 -0.44 14.01
CA GLY A 54 5.18 -0.18 14.68
C GLY A 54 6.30 0.27 13.74
N TRP A 55 5.98 0.70 12.53
CA TRP A 55 6.97 1.14 11.55
C TRP A 55 7.07 2.67 11.50
N PRO A 56 8.21 3.28 11.81
CA PRO A 56 8.42 4.70 11.59
C PRO A 56 8.28 5.07 10.12
N VAL A 57 7.52 6.12 9.83
CA VAL A 57 7.25 6.59 8.47
C VAL A 57 7.84 7.98 8.25
N GLU A 58 8.77 8.08 7.32
CA GLU A 58 9.26 9.37 6.84
C GLU A 58 8.25 9.93 5.83
N ARG A 59 7.90 11.20 5.99
CA ARG A 59 6.97 11.92 5.10
C ARG A 59 7.73 12.98 4.34
N HIS A 60 7.70 12.90 3.03
CA HIS A 60 8.39 13.81 2.12
C HIS A 60 7.35 14.53 1.23
N PRO A 61 6.76 15.65 1.71
CA PRO A 61 5.84 16.43 0.91
C PRO A 61 6.56 17.03 -0.29
N VAL A 62 5.94 16.94 -1.47
CA VAL A 62 6.44 17.59 -2.68
C VAL A 62 6.12 19.08 -2.59
N PRO A 63 7.06 20.00 -2.93
CA PRO A 63 6.81 21.42 -2.90
C PRO A 63 5.57 21.84 -3.73
N ALA A 64 4.70 22.66 -3.15
CA ALA A 64 3.42 23.03 -3.73
C ALA A 64 3.54 23.59 -5.16
N ALA A 65 4.59 24.35 -5.46
CA ALA A 65 4.83 24.88 -6.80
C ALA A 65 5.09 23.77 -7.85
N LEU A 66 5.69 22.63 -7.45
CA LEU A 66 5.90 21.51 -8.34
C LEU A 66 4.60 20.71 -8.52
N VAL A 67 3.85 20.52 -7.45
CA VAL A 67 2.55 19.85 -7.47
C VAL A 67 1.58 20.58 -8.40
N ALA A 68 1.45 21.90 -8.22
CA ALA A 68 0.57 22.76 -9.03
C ALA A 68 0.94 22.73 -10.53
N ARG A 69 2.22 22.65 -10.88
CA ARG A 69 2.67 22.53 -12.28
C ARG A 69 2.18 21.25 -12.96
N GLN A 70 1.85 20.23 -12.21
CA GLN A 70 1.28 18.97 -12.70
C GLN A 70 -0.26 18.94 -12.63
N GLY A 71 -0.87 20.09 -12.27
CA GLY A 71 -2.33 20.16 -12.11
C GLY A 71 -2.88 19.37 -10.92
N MET A 72 -2.05 19.11 -9.92
CA MET A 72 -2.42 18.37 -8.71
C MET A 72 -2.54 19.31 -7.50
N GLU A 73 -3.21 18.82 -6.45
CA GLU A 73 -3.41 19.59 -5.21
C GLU A 73 -2.38 19.25 -4.13
N SER A 74 -2.04 17.96 -3.99
CA SER A 74 -1.07 17.53 -2.98
C SER A 74 -0.38 16.23 -3.37
N ILE A 75 0.91 16.09 -3.02
CA ILE A 75 1.68 14.87 -3.12
C ILE A 75 2.58 14.77 -1.87
N THR A 76 2.53 13.63 -1.19
CA THR A 76 3.48 13.30 -0.12
C THR A 76 4.01 11.88 -0.35
N ASN A 77 5.31 11.77 -0.57
CA ASN A 77 5.95 10.46 -0.63
C ASN A 77 6.19 9.94 0.79
N LEU A 78 5.94 8.65 0.99
CA LEU A 78 6.21 7.94 2.24
C LEU A 78 7.41 7.04 2.07
N VAL A 79 8.30 7.02 3.06
CA VAL A 79 9.45 6.11 3.06
C VAL A 79 9.48 5.37 4.40
N VAL A 80 9.55 4.05 4.31
CA VAL A 80 9.78 3.16 5.45
C VAL A 80 11.11 2.44 5.24
N ARG A 81 11.96 2.43 6.24
CA ARG A 81 13.25 1.74 6.20
C ARG A 81 13.26 0.58 7.18
N ARG A 82 13.46 -0.62 6.65
CA ARG A 82 13.58 -1.83 7.47
C ARG A 82 14.96 -2.45 7.25
N ARG A 83 15.58 -2.94 8.29
CA ARG A 83 16.90 -3.56 8.24
C ARG A 83 16.80 -5.01 8.67
N PHE A 84 17.25 -5.90 7.82
CA PHE A 84 17.34 -7.32 8.07
C PHE A 84 18.82 -7.73 8.10
N GLY A 85 19.32 -8.11 9.26
CA GLY A 85 20.71 -8.50 9.44
C GLY A 85 21.72 -7.36 9.33
N ALA A 86 23.00 -7.72 9.21
CA ALA A 86 24.15 -6.82 9.10
C ALA A 86 24.83 -6.97 7.73
N GLY A 87 24.81 -5.92 6.94
CA GLY A 87 25.39 -5.90 5.59
C GLY A 87 24.46 -6.46 4.52
N GLY A 88 24.92 -6.44 3.28
CA GLY A 88 24.13 -6.89 2.12
C GLY A 88 23.54 -5.72 1.30
N PRO A 89 22.86 -6.02 0.18
CA PRO A 89 22.27 -5.02 -0.70
C PRO A 89 21.06 -4.34 -0.08
N THR A 90 20.78 -3.13 -0.53
CA THR A 90 19.49 -2.46 -0.25
C THR A 90 18.54 -2.76 -1.38
N LEU A 91 17.33 -3.25 -1.03
CA LEU A 91 16.22 -3.42 -1.95
C LEU A 91 15.24 -2.26 -1.75
N ALA A 92 14.86 -1.58 -2.83
CA ALA A 92 13.81 -0.59 -2.84
C ALA A 92 12.54 -1.19 -3.45
N LEU A 93 11.46 -1.21 -2.68
CA LEU A 93 10.11 -1.55 -3.13
C LEU A 93 9.35 -0.24 -3.35
N ASN A 94 8.67 -0.10 -4.48
CA ASN A 94 7.95 1.12 -4.83
C ASN A 94 6.53 0.79 -5.27
N ALA A 95 5.56 1.57 -4.77
CA ALA A 95 4.18 1.52 -5.17
C ALA A 95 3.62 2.95 -5.30
N HIS A 96 2.67 3.17 -6.20
CA HIS A 96 1.95 4.44 -6.31
C HIS A 96 0.53 4.33 -5.75
N GLY A 97 0.08 5.39 -5.08
CA GLY A 97 -1.26 5.42 -4.49
C GLY A 97 -2.30 6.17 -5.34
N ASP A 98 -1.84 7.00 -6.29
CA ASP A 98 -2.71 7.75 -7.16
C ASP A 98 -3.39 6.87 -8.22
N VAL A 99 -4.59 7.27 -8.63
CA VAL A 99 -5.38 6.56 -9.65
C VAL A 99 -6.06 7.56 -10.57
N VAL A 100 -6.30 7.17 -11.83
CA VAL A 100 -7.22 7.93 -12.67
C VAL A 100 -8.65 7.74 -12.14
N PRO A 101 -9.54 8.75 -12.29
CA PRO A 101 -10.93 8.64 -11.87
C PRO A 101 -11.58 7.34 -12.35
N PRO A 102 -12.47 6.74 -11.58
CA PRO A 102 -13.03 5.43 -11.89
C PRO A 102 -13.86 5.41 -13.19
N GLY A 103 -14.39 6.54 -13.65
CA GLY A 103 -15.29 6.60 -14.79
C GLY A 103 -16.67 6.04 -14.49
N GLU A 104 -17.38 5.63 -15.53
CA GLU A 104 -18.74 5.12 -15.47
C GLU A 104 -18.79 3.58 -15.52
N GLY A 105 -19.99 3.01 -15.27
CA GLY A 105 -20.24 1.57 -15.43
C GLY A 105 -19.89 0.68 -14.24
N TRP A 106 -19.51 1.26 -13.12
CA TRP A 106 -19.25 0.47 -11.91
C TRP A 106 -20.54 -0.12 -11.34
N THR A 107 -20.53 -1.42 -11.07
CA THR A 107 -21.65 -2.14 -10.40
C THR A 107 -21.47 -2.21 -8.89
N ARG A 108 -20.34 -1.82 -8.37
CA ARG A 108 -20.00 -1.69 -6.94
C ARG A 108 -19.39 -0.30 -6.71
N PRO A 109 -19.47 0.26 -5.49
CA PRO A 109 -18.81 1.54 -5.21
C PRO A 109 -17.29 1.44 -5.50
N PRO A 110 -16.72 2.33 -6.34
CA PRO A 110 -15.29 2.25 -6.73
C PRO A 110 -14.31 2.25 -5.55
N TYR A 111 -14.67 2.92 -4.46
CA TYR A 111 -13.89 2.97 -3.22
C TYR A 111 -14.53 2.19 -2.07
N GLY A 112 -15.48 1.29 -2.38
CA GLY A 112 -16.15 0.46 -1.38
C GLY A 112 -15.28 -0.69 -0.86
N ALA A 113 -14.30 -1.12 -1.64
CA ALA A 113 -13.48 -2.29 -1.35
C ALA A 113 -14.33 -3.52 -0.98
N VAL A 114 -15.40 -3.75 -1.74
CA VAL A 114 -16.35 -4.82 -1.51
C VAL A 114 -15.72 -6.17 -1.84
N ILE A 115 -15.88 -7.16 -0.96
CA ILE A 115 -15.49 -8.55 -1.24
C ILE A 115 -16.74 -9.35 -1.56
N GLU A 116 -16.78 -10.01 -2.71
CA GLU A 116 -17.87 -10.83 -3.17
C GLU A 116 -17.32 -11.96 -4.05
N ASP A 117 -17.77 -13.18 -3.81
CA ASP A 117 -17.36 -14.38 -4.55
C ASP A 117 -15.82 -14.56 -4.66
N GLY A 118 -15.07 -14.19 -3.62
CA GLY A 118 -13.62 -14.29 -3.59
C GLY A 118 -12.86 -13.17 -4.32
N TYR A 119 -13.57 -12.15 -4.83
CA TYR A 119 -12.97 -10.99 -5.50
C TYR A 119 -13.11 -9.73 -4.65
N LEU A 120 -12.06 -8.92 -4.62
CA LEU A 120 -12.10 -7.58 -4.05
C LEU A 120 -12.33 -6.56 -5.16
N TYR A 121 -13.48 -5.89 -5.11
CA TYR A 121 -13.89 -4.86 -6.06
C TYR A 121 -13.49 -3.48 -5.55
N GLY A 122 -12.64 -2.78 -6.30
CA GLY A 122 -12.24 -1.43 -5.93
C GLY A 122 -11.30 -0.79 -6.95
N ARG A 123 -11.35 0.55 -7.03
CA ARG A 123 -10.43 1.30 -7.87
C ARG A 123 -9.01 1.16 -7.34
N ALA A 124 -8.08 0.77 -8.22
CA ALA A 124 -6.68 0.43 -7.89
C ALA A 124 -6.49 -0.82 -7.00
N ALA A 125 -7.52 -1.64 -6.78
CA ALA A 125 -7.37 -2.87 -6.00
C ALA A 125 -6.29 -3.81 -6.56
N ALA A 126 -6.10 -3.82 -7.89
CA ALA A 126 -5.05 -4.60 -8.54
C ALA A 126 -3.77 -3.81 -8.83
N VAL A 127 -3.89 -2.52 -9.19
CA VAL A 127 -2.74 -1.66 -9.57
C VAL A 127 -2.98 -0.24 -9.04
N SER A 128 -2.19 0.32 -8.12
CA SER A 128 -1.02 -0.29 -7.46
C SER A 128 -1.24 -0.42 -5.95
N LYS A 129 -2.49 -0.24 -5.45
CA LYS A 129 -2.77 -0.32 -4.01
C LYS A 129 -2.55 -1.73 -3.44
N SER A 130 -2.67 -2.79 -4.25
CA SER A 130 -2.28 -4.14 -3.87
C SER A 130 -0.80 -4.27 -3.51
N ASP A 131 0.07 -3.48 -4.17
CA ASP A 131 1.49 -3.53 -3.90
C ASP A 131 1.81 -3.06 -2.48
N PHE A 132 1.07 -2.07 -1.94
CA PHE A 132 1.21 -1.67 -0.53
C PHE A 132 0.97 -2.87 0.40
N ALA A 133 -0.13 -3.59 0.21
CA ALA A 133 -0.44 -4.76 1.03
C ALA A 133 0.61 -5.86 0.86
N THR A 134 1.00 -6.15 -0.39
CA THR A 134 1.99 -7.17 -0.70
C THR A 134 3.34 -6.87 -0.05
N TYR A 135 3.85 -5.64 -0.18
CA TYR A 135 5.16 -5.28 0.37
C TYR A 135 5.14 -5.25 1.90
N VAL A 136 4.09 -4.70 2.50
CA VAL A 136 3.95 -4.65 3.96
C VAL A 136 3.94 -6.05 4.55
N PHE A 137 3.13 -6.96 4.01
CA PHE A 137 3.01 -8.31 4.57
C PHE A 137 4.22 -9.19 4.26
N ALA A 138 4.87 -9.02 3.11
CA ALA A 138 6.15 -9.66 2.84
C ALA A 138 7.24 -9.25 3.86
N LEU A 139 7.35 -7.96 4.17
CA LEU A 139 8.32 -7.47 5.15
C LEU A 139 7.95 -7.92 6.58
N ARG A 140 6.66 -7.92 6.96
CA ARG A 140 6.20 -8.47 8.25
C ARG A 140 6.53 -9.94 8.40
N ALA A 141 6.37 -10.74 7.34
CA ALA A 141 6.74 -12.15 7.34
C ALA A 141 8.24 -12.34 7.59
N LEU A 142 9.08 -11.53 6.93
CA LEU A 142 10.52 -11.55 7.15
C LEU A 142 10.90 -11.15 8.58
N GLU A 143 10.24 -10.15 9.16
CA GLU A 143 10.46 -9.75 10.56
C GLU A 143 10.06 -10.83 11.57
N ALA A 144 8.95 -11.51 11.31
CA ALA A 144 8.43 -12.54 12.20
C ALA A 144 9.29 -13.82 12.18
N LEU A 145 9.98 -14.09 11.07
CA LEU A 145 10.73 -15.33 10.89
C LEU A 145 12.25 -15.16 11.05
N GLY A 146 12.73 -13.90 11.26
CA GLY A 146 14.11 -13.60 11.64
C GLY A 146 15.10 -13.61 10.54
#